data_71f4ddb11f462be304dcbef651e2cae4
#
_entry.id   71f4ddb11f462be304dcbef651e2cae4
#
_cell.length_a   1.000
_cell.length_b   1.000
_cell.length_c   1.000
_cell.angle_alpha   90.00
_cell.angle_beta   90.00
_cell.angle_gamma   90.00
#
_symmetry.space_group_name_H-M   'P 1'
#
loop_
_entity.id
_entity.type
_entity.pdbx_description
1 polymer ?
#
loop_
_entity_poly.entity_id
_entity_poly.type
_entity_poly.pdbx_seq_one_letter_code
_entity_poly.pdbx_strand_id
1 'polypeptide(L)'
;MGTAEARKYIQELRRKQENPYLWPDFLTGLPDKPAILKKLGEAFPKLGKYSIAYVRIANIHPYLIKYGPDRHADIIQWAAAILKTTCEKCRNCFVGTVSTHDFIIMCESKDMGGHIREAGRIFKKRIEAYYSKEDLQKKTALSFIRNGERINVGLMRLITVIADNKVHTEKSRLIHDMGRVCEALETTDDDIVVMNNAMICKGR
;
A
#
# COMPACT_ATOMS: atom_id res chain seq x y z
N MET A 1 -6.66 -39.54 10.97
CA MET A 1 -5.92 -38.50 11.70
C MET A 1 -5.97 -38.85 13.19
N GLY A 2 -4.82 -39.08 13.81
CA GLY A 2 -4.75 -39.43 15.23
C GLY A 2 -4.93 -38.20 16.13
N THR A 3 -5.41 -38.40 17.36
CA THR A 3 -5.59 -37.33 18.34
C THR A 3 -4.30 -36.56 18.64
N ALA A 4 -3.13 -37.16 18.48
CA ALA A 4 -1.82 -36.53 18.66
C ALA A 4 -1.50 -35.50 17.54
N GLU A 5 -1.81 -35.85 16.29
CA GLU A 5 -1.63 -34.93 15.14
C GLU A 5 -2.57 -33.74 15.22
N ALA A 6 -3.83 -33.96 15.63
CA ALA A 6 -4.79 -32.88 15.84
C ALA A 6 -4.33 -31.93 16.95
N ARG A 7 -3.79 -32.45 18.07
CA ARG A 7 -3.22 -31.61 19.15
C ARG A 7 -2.03 -30.78 18.67
N LYS A 8 -1.12 -31.39 17.90
CA LYS A 8 0.04 -30.69 17.34
C LYS A 8 -0.41 -29.53 16.41
N TYR A 9 -1.40 -29.81 15.56
CA TYR A 9 -1.98 -28.80 14.67
C TYR A 9 -2.63 -27.64 15.47
N ILE A 10 -3.41 -27.94 16.50
CA ILE A 10 -4.02 -26.92 17.37
C ILE A 10 -2.97 -26.07 18.09
N GLN A 11 -1.88 -26.70 18.58
CA GLN A 11 -0.78 -25.97 19.20
C GLN A 11 -0.07 -25.04 18.21
N GLU A 12 0.12 -25.49 16.97
CA GLU A 12 0.71 -24.67 15.91
C GLU A 12 -0.21 -23.50 15.55
N LEU A 13 -1.52 -23.72 15.43
CA LEU A 13 -2.50 -22.64 15.21
C LEU A 13 -2.45 -21.59 16.33
N ARG A 14 -2.43 -22.03 17.60
CA ARG A 14 -2.33 -21.11 18.76
C ARG A 14 -1.04 -20.29 18.69
N ARG A 15 0.11 -20.94 18.45
CA ARG A 15 1.40 -20.23 18.29
C ARG A 15 1.37 -19.19 17.18
N LYS A 16 0.73 -19.50 16.06
CA LYS A 16 0.54 -18.55 14.96
C LYS A 16 -0.37 -17.39 15.37
N GLN A 17 -1.48 -17.65 16.07
CA GLN A 17 -2.38 -16.61 16.59
C GLN A 17 -1.70 -15.68 17.61
N GLU A 18 -0.82 -16.21 18.46
CA GLU A 18 -0.04 -15.42 19.43
C GLU A 18 1.03 -14.55 18.75
N ASN A 19 1.52 -14.96 17.58
CA ASN A 19 2.49 -14.20 16.81
C ASN A 19 1.92 -13.82 15.44
N PRO A 20 1.39 -12.59 15.29
CA PRO A 20 0.77 -12.12 14.05
C PRO A 20 1.71 -12.16 12.82
N TYR A 21 3.04 -12.15 13.02
CA TYR A 21 4.01 -12.26 11.93
C TYR A 21 4.13 -13.67 11.33
N LEU A 22 3.48 -14.68 11.91
CA LEU A 22 3.41 -16.04 11.38
C LEU A 22 2.26 -16.26 10.38
N TRP A 23 1.39 -15.26 10.20
CA TRP A 23 0.26 -15.27 9.27
C TRP A 23 0.42 -14.16 8.23
N PRO A 24 1.36 -14.30 7.29
CA PRO A 24 1.48 -13.34 6.21
C PRO A 24 0.28 -13.46 5.26
N ASP A 25 -0.01 -12.37 4.55
CA ASP A 25 -0.92 -12.39 3.41
C ASP A 25 -0.44 -13.42 2.38
N PHE A 26 -1.33 -14.33 1.95
CA PHE A 26 -0.93 -15.48 1.13
C PHE A 26 -0.46 -15.06 -0.28
N LEU A 27 -0.93 -13.93 -0.80
CA LEU A 27 -0.58 -13.44 -2.12
C LEU A 27 0.78 -12.73 -2.12
N THR A 28 1.02 -11.88 -1.14
CA THR A 28 2.19 -10.99 -1.08
C THR A 28 3.30 -11.52 -0.17
N GLY A 29 2.98 -12.40 0.76
CA GLY A 29 3.88 -12.84 1.82
C GLY A 29 4.21 -11.75 2.85
N LEU A 30 3.52 -10.60 2.79
CA LEU A 30 3.69 -9.50 3.76
C LEU A 30 2.82 -9.72 5.00
N PRO A 31 3.23 -9.17 6.17
CA PRO A 31 2.40 -9.09 7.36
C PRO A 31 1.02 -8.47 7.06
N ASP A 32 -0.02 -9.05 7.66
CA ASP A 32 -1.40 -8.64 7.51
C ASP A 32 -1.88 -7.69 8.64
N LYS A 33 -3.19 -7.48 8.72
CA LYS A 33 -3.83 -6.53 9.66
C LYS A 33 -3.44 -6.73 11.14
N PRO A 34 -3.42 -7.94 11.74
CA PRO A 34 -2.97 -8.13 13.12
C PRO A 34 -1.54 -7.67 13.36
N ALA A 35 -0.62 -8.00 12.46
CA ALA A 35 0.78 -7.56 12.55
C ALA A 35 0.92 -6.05 12.37
N ILE A 36 0.16 -5.46 11.44
CA ILE A 36 0.10 -4.01 11.22
C ILE A 36 -0.34 -3.29 12.49
N LEU A 37 -1.42 -3.72 13.14
CA LEU A 37 -1.94 -3.09 14.36
C LEU A 37 -0.95 -3.18 15.53
N LYS A 38 -0.27 -4.32 15.68
CA LYS A 38 0.81 -4.48 16.66
C LYS A 38 1.93 -3.48 16.41
N LYS A 39 2.45 -3.44 15.16
CA LYS A 39 3.53 -2.54 14.78
C LYS A 39 3.15 -1.06 14.88
N LEU A 40 1.91 -0.72 14.55
CA LEU A 40 1.36 0.63 14.72
C LEU A 40 1.35 1.04 16.20
N GLY A 41 1.03 0.12 17.11
CA GLY A 41 1.11 0.36 18.55
C GLY A 41 2.51 0.76 19.02
N GLU A 42 3.55 0.22 18.41
CA GLU A 42 4.96 0.52 18.71
C GLU A 42 5.47 1.81 18.04
N ALA A 43 5.04 2.08 16.81
CA ALA A 43 5.52 3.18 15.97
C ALA A 43 4.79 4.50 16.25
N PHE A 44 3.48 4.46 16.46
CA PHE A 44 2.64 5.65 16.61
C PHE A 44 3.07 6.59 17.75
N PRO A 45 3.41 6.10 18.97
CA PRO A 45 3.91 6.97 20.05
C PRO A 45 5.26 7.64 19.74
N LYS A 46 5.93 7.18 18.68
CA LYS A 46 7.27 7.63 18.27
C LYS A 46 7.23 8.31 16.91
N LEU A 47 6.07 8.86 16.49
CA LEU A 47 5.96 9.66 15.27
C LEU A 47 6.98 10.81 15.31
N GLY A 48 7.66 11.05 14.17
CA GLY A 48 8.80 11.96 14.08
C GLY A 48 10.15 11.25 14.12
N LYS A 49 10.29 10.16 14.93
CA LYS A 49 11.36 9.19 14.79
C LYS A 49 10.97 8.11 13.76
N TYR A 50 9.73 7.61 13.86
CA TYR A 50 9.08 6.79 12.84
C TYR A 50 8.29 7.65 11.89
N SER A 51 8.35 7.30 10.61
CA SER A 51 7.40 7.74 9.57
C SER A 51 6.52 6.56 9.19
N ILE A 52 5.25 6.84 8.94
CA ILE A 52 4.26 5.86 8.51
C ILE A 52 3.78 6.27 7.12
N ALA A 53 3.88 5.39 6.13
CA ALA A 53 3.41 5.63 4.78
C ALA A 53 2.32 4.64 4.41
N TYR A 54 1.19 5.15 3.91
CA TYR A 54 0.14 4.37 3.30
C TYR A 54 0.31 4.44 1.79
N VAL A 55 0.46 3.30 1.13
CA VAL A 55 0.74 3.21 -0.31
C VAL A 55 -0.39 2.46 -1.00
N ARG A 56 -0.90 3.02 -2.10
CA ARG A 56 -1.95 2.41 -2.93
C ARG A 56 -1.48 2.24 -4.37
N ILE A 57 -1.89 1.15 -5.00
CA ILE A 57 -1.79 0.99 -6.45
C ILE A 57 -2.98 1.70 -7.08
N ALA A 58 -2.80 2.94 -7.51
CA ALA A 58 -3.83 3.70 -8.21
C ALA A 58 -4.03 3.19 -9.65
N ASN A 59 -5.23 3.41 -10.19
CA ASN A 59 -5.63 3.06 -11.56
C ASN A 59 -5.55 1.55 -11.90
N ILE A 60 -5.55 0.66 -10.90
CA ILE A 60 -5.54 -0.78 -11.15
C ILE A 60 -6.89 -1.26 -11.71
N HIS A 61 -8.01 -0.71 -11.27
CA HIS A 61 -9.33 -1.09 -11.79
C HIS A 61 -9.50 -0.76 -13.28
N PRO A 62 -9.17 0.45 -13.77
CA PRO A 62 -9.13 0.75 -15.20
C PRO A 62 -8.26 -0.22 -16.01
N TYR A 63 -7.11 -0.63 -15.48
CA TYR A 63 -6.29 -1.67 -16.09
C TYR A 63 -7.06 -2.99 -16.21
N LEU A 64 -7.66 -3.47 -15.12
CA LEU A 64 -8.39 -4.74 -15.08
C LEU A 64 -9.60 -4.74 -16.02
N ILE A 65 -10.29 -3.61 -16.17
CA ILE A 65 -11.41 -3.46 -17.11
C ILE A 65 -10.93 -3.66 -18.55
N LYS A 66 -9.79 -3.12 -18.91
CA LYS A 66 -9.28 -3.16 -20.30
C LYS A 66 -8.52 -4.44 -20.62
N TYR A 67 -7.68 -4.92 -19.72
CA TYR A 67 -6.72 -6.00 -19.95
C TYR A 67 -7.10 -7.32 -19.27
N GLY A 68 -8.13 -7.31 -18.44
CA GLY A 68 -8.57 -8.49 -17.69
C GLY A 68 -7.74 -8.79 -16.43
N PRO A 69 -8.11 -9.84 -15.68
CA PRO A 69 -7.55 -10.14 -14.36
C PRO A 69 -6.26 -10.99 -14.39
N ASP A 70 -5.83 -11.52 -15.53
CA ASP A 70 -4.76 -12.53 -15.62
C ASP A 70 -3.44 -12.10 -14.98
N ARG A 71 -3.14 -10.79 -15.00
CA ARG A 71 -1.92 -10.22 -14.42
C ARG A 71 -2.12 -9.57 -13.06
N HIS A 72 -3.31 -9.63 -12.50
CA HIS A 72 -3.65 -8.95 -11.25
C HIS A 72 -2.74 -9.39 -10.09
N ALA A 73 -2.60 -10.69 -9.89
CA ALA A 73 -1.74 -11.25 -8.85
C ALA A 73 -0.26 -10.83 -9.04
N ASP A 74 0.25 -10.90 -10.26
CA ASP A 74 1.61 -10.49 -10.59
C ASP A 74 1.87 -9.01 -10.22
N ILE A 75 0.92 -8.13 -10.58
CA ILE A 75 1.03 -6.68 -10.30
C ILE A 75 1.14 -6.42 -8.79
N ILE A 76 0.29 -7.07 -7.99
CA ILE A 76 0.27 -6.94 -6.54
C ILE A 76 1.58 -7.48 -5.93
N GLN A 77 2.02 -8.65 -6.36
CA GLN A 77 3.27 -9.26 -5.90
C GLN A 77 4.49 -8.39 -6.23
N TRP A 78 4.53 -7.79 -7.43
CA TRP A 78 5.59 -6.84 -7.80
C TRP A 78 5.56 -5.58 -6.94
N ALA A 79 4.39 -5.01 -6.68
CA ALA A 79 4.29 -3.85 -5.79
C ALA A 79 4.80 -4.19 -4.39
N ALA A 80 4.35 -5.31 -3.82
CA ALA A 80 4.78 -5.80 -2.51
C ALA A 80 6.31 -6.01 -2.44
N ALA A 81 6.88 -6.71 -3.43
CA ALA A 81 8.32 -6.99 -3.50
C ALA A 81 9.15 -5.69 -3.64
N ILE A 82 8.72 -4.76 -4.50
CA ILE A 82 9.39 -3.48 -4.70
C ILE A 82 9.38 -2.66 -3.41
N LEU A 83 8.20 -2.52 -2.76
CA LEU A 83 8.08 -1.79 -1.50
C LEU A 83 8.95 -2.40 -0.41
N LYS A 84 8.92 -3.73 -0.26
CA LYS A 84 9.74 -4.45 0.72
C LYS A 84 11.22 -4.20 0.48
N THR A 85 11.73 -4.50 -0.72
CA THR A 85 13.17 -4.40 -1.02
C THR A 85 13.71 -2.97 -1.00
N THR A 86 12.90 -1.99 -1.42
CA THR A 86 13.30 -0.57 -1.37
C THR A 86 13.37 -0.05 0.06
N CYS A 87 12.45 -0.48 0.91
CA CYS A 87 12.36 0.00 2.29
C CYS A 87 13.20 -0.83 3.29
N GLU A 88 13.69 -2.02 2.93
CA GLU A 88 14.61 -2.82 3.78
C GLU A 88 15.88 -2.07 4.18
N LYS A 89 16.28 -1.07 3.40
CA LYS A 89 17.40 -0.18 3.71
C LYS A 89 17.13 0.76 4.90
N CYS A 90 15.87 0.95 5.25
CA CYS A 90 15.48 1.78 6.39
C CYS A 90 15.63 0.99 7.69
N ARG A 91 16.03 1.70 8.75
CA ARG A 91 16.14 1.10 10.09
C ARG A 91 14.75 0.74 10.64
N ASN A 92 14.63 -0.44 11.24
CA ASN A 92 13.39 -0.96 11.85
C ASN A 92 12.20 -0.92 10.87
N CYS A 93 12.47 -1.27 9.60
CA CYS A 93 11.46 -1.25 8.56
C CYS A 93 10.45 -2.38 8.75
N PHE A 94 9.19 -2.02 8.54
CA PHE A 94 8.06 -2.92 8.47
C PHE A 94 7.23 -2.56 7.24
N VAL A 95 6.90 -3.55 6.43
CA VAL A 95 5.99 -3.42 5.29
C VAL A 95 4.87 -4.44 5.47
N GLY A 96 3.62 -4.01 5.35
CA GLY A 96 2.44 -4.86 5.53
C GLY A 96 1.36 -4.61 4.48
N THR A 97 0.47 -5.57 4.29
CA THR A 97 -0.68 -5.50 3.38
C THR A 97 -1.93 -5.09 4.16
N VAL A 98 -2.52 -3.94 3.80
CA VAL A 98 -3.76 -3.42 4.40
C VAL A 98 -4.98 -3.99 3.70
N SER A 99 -4.94 -3.99 2.36
CA SER A 99 -5.95 -4.58 1.48
C SER A 99 -5.28 -5.10 0.20
N THR A 100 -6.05 -5.59 -0.74
CA THR A 100 -5.53 -6.15 -2.00
C THR A 100 -4.57 -5.20 -2.74
N HIS A 101 -4.84 -3.90 -2.71
CA HIS A 101 -4.08 -2.89 -3.45
C HIS A 101 -3.40 -1.86 -2.55
N ASP A 102 -3.52 -2.02 -1.23
CA ASP A 102 -3.05 -1.06 -0.24
C ASP A 102 -2.02 -1.68 0.68
N PHE A 103 -0.95 -0.95 0.91
CA PHE A 103 0.18 -1.34 1.74
C PHE A 103 0.46 -0.28 2.80
N ILE A 104 1.12 -0.68 3.87
CA ILE A 104 1.61 0.24 4.88
C ILE A 104 3.08 -0.01 5.14
N ILE A 105 3.83 1.08 5.31
CA ILE A 105 5.25 1.05 5.62
C ILE A 105 5.46 1.85 6.90
N MET A 106 6.22 1.29 7.84
CA MET A 106 6.59 1.96 9.08
C MET A 106 8.08 1.77 9.31
N CYS A 107 8.85 2.84 9.36
CA CYS A 107 10.30 2.74 9.61
C CYS A 107 10.87 3.98 10.29
N GLU A 108 12.04 3.84 10.90
CA GLU A 108 12.82 4.96 11.38
C GLU A 108 13.57 5.59 10.19
N SER A 109 12.95 6.54 9.52
CA SER A 109 13.54 7.26 8.40
C SER A 109 13.09 8.72 8.38
N LYS A 110 14.05 9.62 8.12
CA LYS A 110 13.78 11.03 7.83
C LYS A 110 13.47 11.27 6.35
N ASP A 111 13.81 10.32 5.47
CA ASP A 111 13.58 10.40 4.03
C ASP A 111 12.69 9.27 3.52
N MET A 112 11.56 9.06 4.17
CA MET A 112 10.53 8.14 3.69
C MET A 112 10.12 8.47 2.25
N GLY A 113 9.96 9.77 1.95
CA GLY A 113 9.58 10.23 0.61
C GLY A 113 10.58 9.83 -0.48
N GLY A 114 11.89 9.83 -0.19
CA GLY A 114 12.92 9.38 -1.12
C GLY A 114 12.82 7.90 -1.44
N HIS A 115 12.64 7.06 -0.43
CA HIS A 115 12.46 5.62 -0.62
C HIS A 115 11.19 5.31 -1.42
N ILE A 116 10.09 6.02 -1.16
CA ILE A 116 8.83 5.84 -1.89
C ILE A 116 8.96 6.31 -3.35
N ARG A 117 9.62 7.44 -3.62
CA ARG A 117 9.87 7.89 -5.01
C ARG A 117 10.65 6.84 -5.80
N GLU A 118 11.66 6.23 -5.19
CA GLU A 118 12.41 5.15 -5.84
C GLU A 118 11.54 3.91 -6.09
N ALA A 119 10.72 3.51 -5.12
CA ALA A 119 9.77 2.41 -5.30
C ALA A 119 8.79 2.71 -6.44
N GLY A 120 8.23 3.93 -6.51
CA GLY A 120 7.33 4.37 -7.57
C GLY A 120 7.99 4.33 -8.95
N ARG A 121 9.26 4.78 -9.04
CA ARG A 121 10.04 4.72 -10.29
C ARG A 121 10.26 3.28 -10.77
N ILE A 122 10.62 2.38 -9.86
CA ILE A 122 10.84 0.95 -10.19
C ILE A 122 9.50 0.31 -10.60
N PHE A 123 8.42 0.58 -9.86
CA PHE A 123 7.09 0.07 -10.16
C PHE A 123 6.62 0.53 -11.54
N LYS A 124 6.71 1.83 -11.84
CA LYS A 124 6.34 2.40 -13.13
C LYS A 124 7.06 1.68 -14.29
N LYS A 125 8.38 1.52 -14.19
CA LYS A 125 9.17 0.81 -15.20
C LYS A 125 8.72 -0.66 -15.34
N ARG A 126 8.39 -1.32 -14.23
CA ARG A 126 7.98 -2.72 -14.25
C ARG A 126 6.62 -2.93 -14.91
N ILE A 127 5.65 -2.06 -14.62
CA ILE A 127 4.29 -2.18 -15.16
C ILE A 127 4.17 -1.82 -16.62
N GLU A 128 5.14 -1.14 -17.23
CA GLU A 128 5.15 -0.85 -18.68
C GLU A 128 4.99 -2.13 -19.50
N ALA A 129 5.53 -3.25 -19.05
CA ALA A 129 5.40 -4.55 -19.71
C ALA A 129 3.96 -5.10 -19.77
N TYR A 130 3.04 -4.54 -18.98
CA TYR A 130 1.64 -4.96 -18.94
C TYR A 130 0.71 -4.13 -19.84
N TYR A 131 1.24 -3.07 -20.48
CA TYR A 131 0.48 -2.19 -21.37
C TYR A 131 0.84 -2.34 -22.83
N SER A 132 -0.10 -2.01 -23.72
CA SER A 132 0.18 -1.87 -25.13
C SER A 132 1.07 -0.66 -25.41
N LYS A 133 1.80 -0.71 -26.53
CA LYS A 133 2.63 0.45 -26.95
C LYS A 133 1.81 1.72 -27.14
N GLU A 134 0.57 1.58 -27.61
CA GLU A 134 -0.34 2.71 -27.81
C GLU A 134 -0.72 3.38 -26.49
N ASP A 135 -1.07 2.60 -25.46
CA ASP A 135 -1.44 3.13 -24.15
C ASP A 135 -0.24 3.79 -23.46
N LEU A 136 0.95 3.22 -23.61
CA LEU A 136 2.18 3.82 -23.09
C LEU A 136 2.47 5.18 -23.75
N GLN A 137 2.29 5.29 -25.06
CA GLN A 137 2.48 6.56 -25.79
C GLN A 137 1.46 7.61 -25.35
N LYS A 138 0.19 7.21 -25.21
CA LYS A 138 -0.91 8.09 -24.76
C LYS A 138 -0.89 8.36 -23.25
N LYS A 139 -0.12 7.59 -22.47
CA LYS A 139 -0.11 7.59 -20.99
C LYS A 139 -1.50 7.39 -20.40
N THR A 140 -2.35 6.60 -21.07
CA THR A 140 -3.76 6.41 -20.74
C THR A 140 -4.11 4.94 -20.76
N ALA A 141 -4.61 4.41 -19.66
CA ALA A 141 -5.08 3.03 -19.56
C ALA A 141 -6.48 2.86 -20.12
N LEU A 142 -7.38 3.78 -19.80
CA LEU A 142 -8.78 3.73 -20.18
C LEU A 142 -9.29 5.14 -20.52
N SER A 143 -10.16 5.23 -21.53
CA SER A 143 -10.89 6.45 -21.85
C SER A 143 -12.38 6.14 -21.96
N PHE A 144 -13.21 6.99 -21.40
CA PHE A 144 -14.67 6.88 -21.49
C PHE A 144 -15.32 8.27 -21.55
N ILE A 145 -16.59 8.31 -21.95
CA ILE A 145 -17.37 9.54 -21.99
C ILE A 145 -18.29 9.59 -20.78
N ARG A 146 -18.25 10.67 -20.03
CA ARG A 146 -19.16 10.96 -18.92
C ARG A 146 -19.70 12.37 -19.08
N ASN A 147 -21.04 12.50 -19.09
CA ASN A 147 -21.70 13.81 -19.29
C ASN A 147 -21.26 14.57 -20.54
N GLY A 148 -20.92 13.86 -21.63
CA GLY A 148 -20.44 14.47 -22.87
C GLY A 148 -18.93 14.81 -22.90
N GLU A 149 -18.24 14.68 -21.79
CA GLU A 149 -16.79 14.93 -21.70
C GLU A 149 -15.98 13.62 -21.74
N ARG A 150 -14.85 13.66 -22.44
CA ARG A 150 -13.91 12.53 -22.45
C ARG A 150 -13.05 12.55 -21.21
N ILE A 151 -13.17 11.50 -20.38
CA ILE A 151 -12.32 11.27 -19.21
C ILE A 151 -11.25 10.26 -19.60
N ASN A 152 -9.98 10.64 -19.42
CA ASN A 152 -8.84 9.77 -19.61
C ASN A 152 -8.29 9.36 -18.25
N VAL A 153 -8.19 8.05 -18.03
CA VAL A 153 -7.59 7.50 -16.80
C VAL A 153 -6.17 7.06 -17.12
N GLY A 154 -5.23 7.55 -16.33
CA GLY A 154 -3.80 7.29 -16.50
C GLY A 154 -3.40 5.83 -16.25
N LEU A 155 -2.13 5.53 -16.47
CA LEU A 155 -1.53 4.23 -16.18
C LEU A 155 -1.48 4.00 -14.67
N MET A 156 -1.31 2.73 -14.26
CA MET A 156 -1.10 2.40 -12.83
C MET A 156 0.12 3.14 -12.27
N ARG A 157 0.01 3.56 -11.03
CA ARG A 157 1.10 4.22 -10.27
C ARG A 157 0.97 3.94 -8.79
N LEU A 158 2.05 4.07 -8.04
CA LEU A 158 2.00 4.05 -6.58
C LEU A 158 1.73 5.47 -6.10
N ILE A 159 0.64 5.65 -5.37
CA ILE A 159 0.33 6.89 -4.65
C ILE A 159 0.51 6.66 -3.16
N THR A 160 0.96 7.69 -2.44
CA THR A 160 1.39 7.53 -1.06
C THR A 160 1.02 8.73 -0.20
N VAL A 161 0.48 8.44 0.96
CA VAL A 161 0.29 9.41 2.04
C VAL A 161 1.26 9.10 3.16
N ILE A 162 2.04 10.08 3.60
CA ILE A 162 3.02 9.95 4.67
C ILE A 162 2.52 10.69 5.91
N ALA A 163 2.46 10.01 7.04
CA ALA A 163 2.21 10.59 8.34
C ALA A 163 3.53 10.72 9.12
N ASP A 164 3.78 11.91 9.65
CA ASP A 164 4.89 12.26 10.51
C ASP A 164 4.40 12.91 11.82
N ASN A 165 5.29 13.53 12.59
CA ASN A 165 4.95 14.17 13.87
C ASN A 165 4.00 15.38 13.81
N LYS A 166 3.63 15.84 12.61
CA LYS A 166 2.71 16.97 12.41
C LYS A 166 1.25 16.54 12.34
N VAL A 167 0.99 15.24 12.38
CA VAL A 167 -0.37 14.68 12.27
C VAL A 167 -0.99 14.54 13.65
N HIS A 168 -2.11 15.23 13.88
CA HIS A 168 -2.92 15.11 15.09
C HIS A 168 -4.17 14.28 14.80
N THR A 169 -4.03 12.94 14.88
CA THR A 169 -5.14 11.99 14.77
C THR A 169 -5.00 10.91 15.83
N GLU A 170 -6.07 10.18 16.10
CA GLU A 170 -6.03 9.01 16.97
C GLU A 170 -5.37 7.83 16.25
N LYS A 171 -4.62 7.04 17.00
CA LYS A 171 -4.00 5.81 16.48
C LYS A 171 -5.02 4.90 15.79
N SER A 172 -6.21 4.77 16.36
CA SER A 172 -7.31 3.93 15.83
C SER A 172 -7.80 4.37 14.46
N ARG A 173 -7.69 5.66 14.13
CA ARG A 173 -8.19 6.28 12.89
C ARG A 173 -7.11 6.49 11.83
N LEU A 174 -5.84 6.48 12.20
CA LEU A 174 -4.74 6.89 11.33
C LEU A 174 -4.77 6.16 9.97
N ILE A 175 -4.83 4.83 9.96
CA ILE A 175 -4.81 4.03 8.71
C ILE A 175 -6.02 4.37 7.85
N HIS A 176 -7.20 4.51 8.45
CA HIS A 176 -8.42 4.88 7.74
C HIS A 176 -8.31 6.29 7.13
N ASP A 177 -7.85 7.27 7.91
CA ASP A 177 -7.70 8.65 7.46
C ASP A 177 -6.67 8.75 6.31
N MET A 178 -5.54 8.02 6.41
CA MET A 178 -4.55 7.93 5.33
C MET A 178 -5.15 7.29 4.07
N GLY A 179 -5.95 6.23 4.19
CA GLY A 179 -6.64 5.60 3.08
C GLY A 179 -7.59 6.56 2.35
N ARG A 180 -8.37 7.36 3.08
CA ARG A 180 -9.24 8.39 2.51
C ARG A 180 -8.46 9.48 1.76
N VAL A 181 -7.32 9.91 2.30
CA VAL A 181 -6.46 10.87 1.60
C VAL A 181 -5.90 10.25 0.32
N CYS A 182 -5.49 8.97 0.34
CA CYS A 182 -5.09 8.24 -0.87
C CYS A 182 -6.20 8.19 -1.93
N GLU A 183 -7.46 7.97 -1.54
CA GLU A 183 -8.60 7.99 -2.47
C GLU A 183 -8.74 9.34 -3.18
N ALA A 184 -8.57 10.44 -2.43
CA ALA A 184 -8.61 11.77 -3.01
C ALA A 184 -7.42 12.03 -3.96
N LEU A 185 -6.25 11.42 -3.71
CA LEU A 185 -5.06 11.55 -4.57
C LEU A 185 -5.20 10.80 -5.91
N GLU A 186 -6.09 9.83 -6.04
CA GLU A 186 -6.29 9.11 -7.31
C GLU A 186 -6.69 10.05 -8.45
N THR A 187 -7.36 11.17 -8.13
CA THR A 187 -7.82 12.18 -9.10
C THR A 187 -6.83 13.32 -9.33
N THR A 188 -5.69 13.31 -8.66
CA THR A 188 -4.63 14.34 -8.79
C THR A 188 -3.40 13.75 -9.48
N ASP A 189 -2.46 14.62 -9.86
CA ASP A 189 -1.17 14.22 -10.43
C ASP A 189 -0.09 13.95 -9.37
N ASP A 190 -0.42 14.18 -8.09
CA ASP A 190 0.53 13.98 -6.99
C ASP A 190 0.69 12.49 -6.67
N ASP A 191 1.92 12.01 -6.64
CA ASP A 191 2.24 10.63 -6.24
C ASP A 191 2.49 10.51 -4.74
N ILE A 192 2.97 11.58 -4.07
CA ILE A 192 3.33 11.54 -2.65
C ILE A 192 2.87 12.81 -1.97
N VAL A 193 2.14 12.65 -0.88
CA VAL A 193 1.67 13.75 -0.03
C VAL A 193 2.03 13.48 1.42
N VAL A 194 2.53 14.50 2.11
CA VAL A 194 2.69 14.48 3.57
C VAL A 194 1.38 14.95 4.20
N MET A 195 0.79 14.08 5.01
CA MET A 195 -0.49 14.33 5.66
C MET A 195 -0.39 15.51 6.63
N ASN A 196 -1.34 16.40 6.59
CA ASN A 196 -1.50 17.49 7.54
C ASN A 196 -2.90 17.51 8.16
N ASN A 197 -3.09 18.29 9.22
CA ASN A 197 -4.34 18.33 9.96
C ASN A 197 -5.54 18.82 9.13
N ALA A 198 -5.31 19.68 8.13
CA ALA A 198 -6.37 20.15 7.24
C ALA A 198 -6.96 19.05 6.36
N MET A 199 -6.18 18.00 6.05
CA MET A 199 -6.63 16.83 5.28
C MET A 199 -7.52 15.90 6.11
N ILE A 200 -7.34 15.87 7.43
CA ILE A 200 -8.12 15.07 8.37
C ILE A 200 -9.51 15.68 8.59
N CYS A 201 -9.59 17.01 8.68
CA CYS A 201 -10.83 17.72 9.03
C CYS A 201 -11.87 17.80 7.90
N LYS A 202 -11.52 17.56 6.64
CA LYS A 202 -12.44 17.60 5.47
C LYS A 202 -13.42 16.43 5.40
N GLY A 203 -13.52 15.61 6.42
CA GLY A 203 -14.31 14.37 6.43
C GLY A 203 -15.35 14.28 7.56
N ARG A 204 -15.83 15.39 8.08
CA ARG A 204 -17.00 15.45 8.96
C ARG A 204 -18.23 15.94 8.24
#